data_a843b2b9c1b1c8cc4965a6c17ed4f183
#
_entry.id   a843b2b9c1b1c8cc4965a6c17ed4f183
#
_cell.length_a   1.000
_cell.length_b   1.000
_cell.length_c   1.000
_cell.angle_alpha   90.00
_cell.angle_beta   90.00
_cell.angle_gamma   90.00
#
_symmetry.space_group_name_H-M   'P 1'
#
loop_
_entity.id
_entity.type
_entity.pdbx_description
1 polymer ?
#
loop_
_entity_poly.entity_id
_entity_poly.type
_entity_poly.pdbx_seq_one_letter_code
_entity_poly.pdbx_strand_id
1 'polypeptide(L)'
;AGFTLPMLQRLADGKRPGKRQIRALVLTPTRELAAQVGESVADYGRHLTLKSHVIFGGVGQQPQVDAIRPGLDVLVATPGRLLDLQQQKHVDLSQVEILVLDEADRMLDMGFIHDIKKILKVLPPKRQNLLFSATFSDEIQALANDLLHRPAMIEVARRNAPAALV
;
A
#
# COMPACT_ATOMS: atom_id res chain seq x y z
N ALA A 1 5.23 5.26 10.72
CA ALA A 1 4.74 3.89 10.56
C ALA A 1 5.86 2.87 10.74
N GLY A 2 5.62 1.88 11.60
CA GLY A 2 6.64 0.89 11.97
C GLY A 2 7.07 -0.03 10.82
N PHE A 3 6.29 -0.14 9.76
CA PHE A 3 6.61 -0.95 8.59
C PHE A 3 7.51 -0.23 7.56
N THR A 4 7.63 1.09 7.67
CA THR A 4 8.25 1.92 6.60
C THR A 4 9.70 1.55 6.36
N LEU A 5 10.52 1.52 7.41
CA LEU A 5 11.95 1.28 7.27
C LEU A 5 12.28 -0.13 6.79
N PRO A 6 11.70 -1.21 7.37
CA PRO A 6 11.95 -2.56 6.86
C PRO A 6 11.50 -2.74 5.41
N MET A 7 10.36 -2.17 5.03
CA MET A 7 9.86 -2.21 3.66
C MET A 7 10.84 -1.56 2.69
N LEU A 8 11.30 -0.36 3.00
CA LEU A 8 12.21 0.39 2.14
C LEU A 8 13.57 -0.30 2.03
N GLN A 9 14.07 -0.85 3.13
CA GLN A 9 15.34 -1.60 3.13
C GLN A 9 15.26 -2.80 2.19
N ARG A 10 14.18 -3.54 2.24
CA ARG A 10 13.96 -4.69 1.37
C ARG A 10 13.91 -4.28 -0.11
N LEU A 11 13.26 -3.17 -0.42
CA LEU A 11 13.23 -2.66 -1.80
C LEU A 11 14.59 -2.21 -2.28
N ALA A 12 15.36 -1.56 -1.41
CA ALA A 12 16.71 -1.10 -1.76
C ALA A 12 17.63 -2.26 -2.09
N ASP A 13 17.54 -3.36 -1.32
CA ASP A 13 18.35 -4.56 -1.54
C ASP A 13 18.01 -5.28 -2.84
N GLY A 14 16.77 -5.14 -3.31
CA GLY A 14 16.28 -5.79 -4.52
C GLY A 14 16.23 -4.89 -5.76
N LYS A 15 17.11 -3.91 -5.88
CA LYS A 15 17.10 -2.98 -7.01
C LYS A 15 17.16 -3.69 -8.36
N ARG A 16 16.34 -3.23 -9.29
CA ARG A 16 16.28 -3.73 -10.66
C ARG A 16 16.78 -2.66 -11.63
N PRO A 17 17.49 -3.03 -12.71
CA PRO A 17 17.89 -2.09 -13.74
C PRO A 17 16.68 -1.65 -14.57
N GLY A 18 16.76 -0.46 -15.14
CA GLY A 18 15.74 0.08 -16.03
C GLY A 18 14.78 1.04 -15.35
N LYS A 19 13.63 1.26 -15.99
CA LYS A 19 12.61 2.18 -15.49
C LYS A 19 12.05 1.68 -14.18
N ARG A 20 11.89 2.59 -13.23
CA ARG A 20 11.26 2.26 -11.94
C ARG A 20 9.82 1.81 -12.14
N GLN A 21 9.45 0.74 -11.48
CA GLN A 21 8.09 0.23 -11.42
C GLN A 21 7.66 0.13 -9.96
N ILE A 22 6.38 0.27 -9.71
CA ILE A 22 5.84 0.22 -8.34
C ILE A 22 6.05 -1.19 -7.79
N ARG A 23 6.84 -1.30 -6.74
CA ARG A 23 7.18 -2.57 -6.08
C ARG A 23 6.56 -2.69 -4.70
N ALA A 24 6.20 -1.56 -4.09
CA ALA A 24 5.47 -1.54 -2.83
C ALA A 24 4.25 -0.64 -2.95
N LEU A 25 3.13 -1.14 -2.43
CA LEU A 25 1.86 -0.42 -2.40
C LEU A 25 1.37 -0.35 -0.97
N VAL A 26 1.07 0.85 -0.50
CA VAL A 26 0.48 1.09 0.81
C VAL A 26 -0.90 1.68 0.62
N LEU A 27 -1.93 1.01 1.15
CA LEU A 27 -3.30 1.51 1.14
C LEU A 27 -3.66 2.06 2.51
N THR A 28 -4.23 3.26 2.53
CA THR A 28 -4.71 3.93 3.74
C THR A 28 -6.11 4.47 3.51
N PRO A 29 -6.93 4.64 4.56
CA PRO A 29 -8.33 5.03 4.37
C PRO A 29 -8.56 6.48 4.01
N THR A 30 -7.68 7.40 4.41
CA THR A 30 -7.93 8.82 4.28
C THR A 30 -6.76 9.55 3.65
N ARG A 31 -7.08 10.70 3.07
CA ARG A 31 -6.11 11.62 2.51
C ARG A 31 -5.04 12.04 3.53
N GLU A 32 -5.45 12.34 4.76
CA GLU A 32 -4.54 12.77 5.83
C GLU A 32 -3.57 11.66 6.19
N LEU A 33 -4.04 10.44 6.31
CA LEU A 33 -3.18 9.28 6.61
C LEU A 33 -2.25 8.97 5.45
N ALA A 34 -2.75 9.05 4.22
CA ALA A 34 -1.91 8.86 3.04
C ALA A 34 -0.77 9.88 3.02
N ALA A 35 -1.06 11.13 3.33
CA ALA A 35 -0.05 12.18 3.39
C ALA A 35 1.00 11.91 4.47
N GLN A 36 0.57 11.47 5.67
CA GLN A 36 1.48 11.15 6.77
C GLN A 36 2.40 9.98 6.43
N VAL A 37 1.84 8.91 5.90
CA VAL A 37 2.63 7.74 5.48
C VAL A 37 3.58 8.13 4.35
N GLY A 38 3.08 8.89 3.38
CA GLY A 38 3.88 9.36 2.25
C GLY A 38 5.07 10.20 2.68
N GLU A 39 4.89 11.07 3.67
CA GLU A 39 5.97 11.88 4.21
C GLU A 39 7.04 11.00 4.87
N SER A 40 6.62 10.03 5.67
CA SER A 40 7.53 9.08 6.31
C SER A 40 8.31 8.26 5.26
N VAL A 41 7.62 7.76 4.24
CA VAL A 41 8.24 7.00 3.16
C VAL A 41 9.25 7.87 2.39
N ALA A 42 8.89 9.11 2.07
CA ALA A 42 9.77 10.03 1.34
C ALA A 42 11.03 10.35 2.15
N ASP A 43 10.89 10.59 3.46
CA ASP A 43 12.03 10.90 4.32
C ASP A 43 13.03 9.76 4.41
N TYR A 44 12.57 8.53 4.65
CA TYR A 44 13.45 7.37 4.71
C TYR A 44 13.94 6.93 3.34
N GLY A 45 13.08 7.02 2.32
CA GLY A 45 13.42 6.60 0.95
C GLY A 45 14.50 7.46 0.33
N ARG A 46 14.61 8.71 0.76
CA ARG A 46 15.63 9.64 0.29
C ARG A 46 17.04 9.12 0.52
N HIS A 47 17.26 8.48 1.67
CA HIS A 47 18.55 7.90 2.02
C HIS A 47 18.86 6.61 1.25
N LEU A 48 17.85 5.98 0.68
CA LEU A 48 17.96 4.71 -0.05
C LEU A 48 17.81 4.88 -1.56
N THR A 49 17.72 6.11 -2.05
CA THR A 49 17.49 6.44 -3.47
C THR A 49 16.21 5.83 -4.04
N LEU A 50 15.18 5.68 -3.21
CA LEU A 50 13.86 5.20 -3.60
C LEU A 50 12.93 6.39 -3.85
N LYS A 51 12.10 6.27 -4.88
CA LYS A 51 11.11 7.29 -5.22
C LYS A 51 9.73 6.85 -4.78
N SER A 52 8.99 7.77 -4.18
CA SER A 52 7.63 7.53 -3.72
C SER A 52 6.71 8.67 -4.10
N HIS A 53 5.42 8.38 -4.15
CA HIS A 53 4.39 9.40 -4.32
C HIS A 53 3.12 8.97 -3.62
N VAL A 54 2.22 9.95 -3.40
CA VAL A 54 0.94 9.75 -2.73
C VAL A 54 -0.19 10.13 -3.68
N ILE A 55 -1.20 9.28 -3.78
CA ILE A 55 -2.42 9.59 -4.53
C ILE A 55 -3.65 9.42 -3.63
N PHE A 56 -4.64 10.29 -3.81
CA PHE A 56 -5.88 10.26 -3.05
C PHE A 56 -6.99 10.97 -3.80
N GLY A 57 -8.25 10.67 -3.46
CA GLY A 57 -9.41 11.27 -4.06
C GLY A 57 -9.73 12.67 -3.55
N GLY A 58 -10.80 13.25 -4.09
CA GLY A 58 -11.28 14.57 -3.68
C GLY A 58 -10.53 15.75 -4.30
N VAL A 59 -9.57 15.50 -5.18
CA VAL A 59 -8.80 16.51 -5.90
C VAL A 59 -8.61 16.06 -7.35
N GLY A 60 -8.19 16.97 -8.22
CA GLY A 60 -7.93 16.62 -9.61
C GLY A 60 -6.86 15.55 -9.75
N GLN A 61 -7.03 14.65 -10.69
CA GLN A 61 -6.10 13.52 -10.86
C GLN A 61 -4.86 13.85 -11.67
N GLN A 62 -4.91 14.84 -12.54
CA GLN A 62 -3.82 15.09 -13.51
C GLN A 62 -2.45 15.30 -12.87
N PRO A 63 -2.31 16.11 -11.79
CA PRO A 63 -1.02 16.24 -11.13
C PRO A 63 -0.50 14.90 -10.58
N GLN A 64 -1.40 14.03 -10.12
CA GLN A 64 -1.03 12.71 -9.60
C GLN A 64 -0.58 11.79 -10.73
N VAL A 65 -1.28 11.80 -11.85
CA VAL A 65 -0.90 11.05 -13.05
C VAL A 65 0.49 11.48 -13.54
N ASP A 66 0.73 12.77 -13.60
CA ASP A 66 2.02 13.31 -14.04
C ASP A 66 3.16 12.92 -13.11
N ALA A 67 2.90 12.89 -11.81
CA ALA A 67 3.90 12.50 -10.82
C ALA A 67 4.26 11.01 -10.88
N ILE A 68 3.31 10.14 -11.27
CA ILE A 68 3.53 8.69 -11.36
C ILE A 68 4.23 8.31 -12.66
N ARG A 69 3.98 9.05 -13.73
CA ARG A 69 4.45 8.70 -15.09
C ARG A 69 5.93 8.40 -15.20
N PRO A 70 6.84 9.14 -14.53
CA PRO A 70 8.27 8.82 -14.61
C PRO A 70 8.69 7.50 -13.98
N GLY A 71 7.82 6.90 -13.18
CA GLY A 71 8.10 5.67 -12.45
C GLY A 71 8.36 5.92 -10.96
N LEU A 72 7.91 4.99 -10.14
CA LEU A 72 8.05 5.03 -8.68
C LEU A 72 8.48 3.67 -8.17
N ASP A 73 9.07 3.65 -6.99
CA ASP A 73 9.33 2.42 -6.22
C ASP A 73 8.19 2.12 -5.25
N VAL A 74 7.64 3.15 -4.60
CA VAL A 74 6.60 3.02 -3.58
C VAL A 74 5.44 3.95 -3.91
N LEU A 75 4.23 3.40 -3.89
CA LEU A 75 3.00 4.18 -4.03
C LEU A 75 2.18 4.08 -2.74
N VAL A 76 1.81 5.24 -2.20
CA VAL A 76 0.87 5.35 -1.08
C VAL A 76 -0.44 5.88 -1.63
N ALA A 77 -1.55 5.22 -1.32
CA ALA A 77 -2.82 5.56 -1.96
C ALA A 77 -4.03 5.33 -1.06
N THR A 78 -5.09 6.07 -1.33
CA THR A 78 -6.43 5.68 -0.88
C THR A 78 -7.05 4.74 -1.92
N PRO A 79 -7.85 3.74 -1.51
CA PRO A 79 -8.29 2.68 -2.42
C PRO A 79 -9.08 3.15 -3.64
N GLY A 80 -10.00 4.10 -3.47
CA GLY A 80 -10.84 4.56 -4.58
C GLY A 80 -10.05 5.21 -5.70
N ARG A 81 -9.15 6.13 -5.36
CA ARG A 81 -8.30 6.81 -6.35
C ARG A 81 -7.33 5.84 -7.02
N LEU A 82 -6.77 4.91 -6.26
CA LEU A 82 -5.87 3.91 -6.84
C LEU A 82 -6.59 3.07 -7.88
N LEU A 83 -7.75 2.54 -7.53
CA LEU A 83 -8.52 1.71 -8.45
C LEU A 83 -8.90 2.49 -9.71
N ASP A 84 -9.34 3.74 -9.55
CA ASP A 84 -9.70 4.61 -10.67
C ASP A 84 -8.51 4.79 -11.64
N LEU A 85 -7.35 5.15 -11.13
CA LEU A 85 -6.18 5.36 -11.97
C LEU A 85 -5.66 4.05 -12.58
N GLN A 86 -5.80 2.94 -11.86
CA GLN A 86 -5.42 1.63 -12.38
C GLN A 86 -6.33 1.22 -13.55
N GLN A 87 -7.63 1.44 -13.43
CA GLN A 87 -8.58 1.15 -14.50
C GLN A 87 -8.35 2.01 -15.73
N GLN A 88 -7.90 3.24 -15.56
CA GLN A 88 -7.52 4.14 -16.65
C GLN A 88 -6.12 3.82 -17.22
N LYS A 89 -5.43 2.83 -16.67
CA LYS A 89 -4.07 2.42 -17.07
C LYS A 89 -2.99 3.46 -16.80
N HIS A 90 -3.22 4.37 -15.86
CA HIS A 90 -2.20 5.32 -15.40
C HIS A 90 -1.27 4.71 -14.36
N VAL A 91 -1.69 3.62 -13.71
CA VAL A 91 -0.93 2.91 -12.67
C VAL A 91 -0.78 1.46 -13.10
N ASP A 92 0.45 0.96 -13.08
CA ASP A 92 0.76 -0.43 -13.33
C ASP A 92 1.17 -1.09 -12.02
N LEU A 93 0.39 -2.07 -11.56
CA LEU A 93 0.60 -2.79 -10.31
C LEU A 93 1.20 -4.19 -10.54
N SER A 94 1.60 -4.52 -11.75
CA SER A 94 2.06 -5.87 -12.11
C SER A 94 3.37 -6.28 -11.43
N GLN A 95 4.13 -5.34 -10.89
CA GLN A 95 5.43 -5.60 -10.26
C GLN A 95 5.42 -5.41 -8.75
N VAL A 96 4.25 -5.28 -8.15
CA VAL A 96 4.13 -5.09 -6.70
C VAL A 96 4.56 -6.36 -5.97
N GLU A 97 5.53 -6.22 -5.07
CA GLU A 97 6.08 -7.30 -4.25
C GLU A 97 5.59 -7.23 -2.81
N ILE A 98 5.23 -6.03 -2.36
CA ILE A 98 4.81 -5.77 -0.98
C ILE A 98 3.51 -4.98 -1.01
N LEU A 99 2.50 -5.49 -0.30
CA LEU A 99 1.23 -4.80 -0.09
C LEU A 99 1.06 -4.54 1.40
N VAL A 100 0.77 -3.29 1.73
CA VAL A 100 0.46 -2.88 3.11
C VAL A 100 -0.95 -2.32 3.15
N LEU A 101 -1.79 -2.86 4.04
CA LEU A 101 -3.10 -2.30 4.36
C LEU A 101 -2.99 -1.67 5.74
N ASP A 102 -2.96 -0.34 5.79
CA ASP A 102 -2.85 0.42 7.04
C ASP A 102 -4.23 0.90 7.47
N GLU A 103 -4.57 0.70 8.75
CA GLU A 103 -5.90 0.97 9.29
C GLU A 103 -7.00 0.25 8.51
N ALA A 104 -6.83 -1.05 8.34
CA ALA A 104 -7.73 -1.88 7.54
C ALA A 104 -9.18 -1.84 8.05
N ASP A 105 -9.39 -1.83 9.36
CA ASP A 105 -10.72 -1.72 9.96
C ASP A 105 -11.44 -0.43 9.52
N ARG A 106 -10.72 0.66 9.48
CA ARG A 106 -11.27 1.94 9.04
C ARG A 106 -11.61 1.93 7.56
N MET A 107 -10.78 1.29 6.72
CA MET A 107 -11.10 1.13 5.31
C MET A 107 -12.40 0.34 5.12
N LEU A 108 -12.61 -0.72 5.91
CA LEU A 108 -13.85 -1.48 5.85
C LEU A 108 -15.05 -0.65 6.32
N ASP A 109 -14.89 0.10 7.40
CA ASP A 109 -15.96 0.97 7.92
C ASP A 109 -16.35 2.05 6.90
N MET A 110 -15.42 2.51 6.09
CA MET A 110 -15.66 3.50 5.05
C MET A 110 -16.20 2.89 3.74
N GLY A 111 -16.39 1.58 3.68
CA GLY A 111 -16.97 0.90 2.53
C GLY A 111 -16.00 0.56 1.42
N PHE A 112 -14.69 0.58 1.68
CA PHE A 112 -13.66 0.31 0.66
C PHE A 112 -13.44 -1.18 0.37
N ILE A 113 -14.20 -2.07 0.97
CA ILE A 113 -13.97 -3.52 0.81
C ILE A 113 -14.02 -3.98 -0.65
N HIS A 114 -14.94 -3.45 -1.44
CA HIS A 114 -15.07 -3.82 -2.85
C HIS A 114 -13.90 -3.29 -3.67
N ASP A 115 -13.46 -2.08 -3.39
CA ASP A 115 -12.29 -1.49 -4.06
C ASP A 115 -11.03 -2.28 -3.73
N ILE A 116 -10.85 -2.65 -2.46
CA ILE A 116 -9.71 -3.46 -2.03
C ILE A 116 -9.72 -4.81 -2.75
N LYS A 117 -10.85 -5.49 -2.81
CA LYS A 117 -10.95 -6.77 -3.50
C LYS A 117 -10.59 -6.68 -4.98
N LYS A 118 -11.02 -5.61 -5.65
CA LYS A 118 -10.68 -5.38 -7.06
C LYS A 118 -9.18 -5.11 -7.23
N ILE A 119 -8.58 -4.35 -6.31
CA ILE A 119 -7.14 -4.12 -6.32
C ILE A 119 -6.38 -5.43 -6.14
N LEU A 120 -6.79 -6.27 -5.20
CA LEU A 120 -6.15 -7.57 -4.96
C LEU A 120 -6.14 -8.45 -6.21
N LYS A 121 -7.17 -8.37 -7.03
CA LYS A 121 -7.26 -9.16 -8.27
C LYS A 121 -6.24 -8.77 -9.32
N VAL A 122 -5.80 -7.51 -9.33
CA VAL A 122 -4.82 -7.03 -10.31
C VAL A 122 -3.39 -7.09 -9.80
N LEU A 123 -3.19 -7.42 -8.53
CA LEU A 123 -1.87 -7.58 -7.95
C LEU A 123 -1.29 -8.96 -8.25
N PRO A 124 0.05 -9.09 -8.37
CA PRO A 124 0.67 -10.41 -8.49
C PRO A 124 0.30 -11.30 -7.31
N PRO A 125 0.03 -12.60 -7.54
CA PRO A 125 -0.32 -13.50 -6.44
C PRO A 125 0.85 -13.75 -5.48
N LYS A 126 2.07 -13.68 -5.96
CA LYS A 126 3.26 -13.84 -5.14
C LYS A 126 3.71 -12.47 -4.62
N ARG A 127 3.33 -12.17 -3.39
CA ARG A 127 3.67 -10.91 -2.74
C ARG A 127 3.69 -11.07 -1.23
N GLN A 128 4.38 -10.19 -0.54
CA GLN A 128 4.32 -10.07 0.91
C GLN A 128 3.14 -9.17 1.27
N ASN A 129 2.32 -9.59 2.23
CA ASN A 129 1.18 -8.82 2.69
C ASN A 129 1.36 -8.43 4.15
N LEU A 130 1.10 -7.17 4.46
CA LEU A 130 1.11 -6.64 5.82
C LEU A 130 -0.26 -5.99 6.08
N LEU A 131 -0.89 -6.37 7.17
CA LEU A 131 -2.18 -5.84 7.57
C LEU A 131 -2.08 -5.20 8.96
N PHE A 132 -2.45 -3.94 9.06
CA PHE A 132 -2.47 -3.20 10.32
C PHE A 132 -3.91 -2.76 10.62
N SER A 133 -4.41 -3.11 11.80
CA SER A 133 -5.77 -2.81 12.20
C SER A 133 -5.85 -2.65 13.72
N ALA A 134 -6.68 -1.73 14.18
CA ALA A 134 -6.93 -1.55 15.61
C ALA A 134 -7.86 -2.63 16.17
N THR A 135 -8.59 -3.33 15.29
CA THR A 135 -9.54 -4.38 15.67
C THR A 135 -9.25 -5.66 14.91
N PHE A 136 -9.74 -6.78 15.46
CA PHE A 136 -9.61 -8.09 14.82
C PHE A 136 -11.00 -8.72 14.67
N SER A 137 -11.88 -8.00 14.00
CA SER A 137 -13.25 -8.43 13.74
C SER A 137 -13.30 -9.59 12.74
N ASP A 138 -14.47 -10.21 12.60
CA ASP A 138 -14.68 -11.26 11.59
C ASP A 138 -14.42 -10.74 10.19
N GLU A 139 -14.78 -9.49 9.91
CA GLU A 139 -14.54 -8.86 8.61
C GLU A 139 -13.03 -8.69 8.35
N ILE A 140 -12.27 -8.30 9.36
CA ILE A 140 -10.81 -8.18 9.26
C ILE A 140 -10.18 -9.56 9.06
N GLN A 141 -10.67 -10.59 9.76
CA GLN A 141 -10.20 -11.95 9.57
C GLN A 141 -10.47 -12.46 8.16
N ALA A 142 -11.67 -12.18 7.63
CA ALA A 142 -12.01 -12.55 6.26
C ALA A 142 -11.09 -11.85 5.24
N LEU A 143 -10.80 -10.57 5.45
CA LEU A 143 -9.86 -9.83 4.61
C LEU A 143 -8.45 -10.42 4.70
N ALA A 144 -8.01 -10.75 5.91
CA ALA A 144 -6.70 -11.37 6.11
C ALA A 144 -6.60 -12.71 5.37
N ASN A 145 -7.66 -13.52 5.42
CA ASN A 145 -7.70 -14.79 4.68
C ASN A 145 -7.65 -14.58 3.17
N ASP A 146 -8.31 -13.53 2.66
CA ASP A 146 -8.24 -13.19 1.23
C ASP A 146 -6.84 -12.77 0.81
N LEU A 147 -6.09 -12.12 1.69
CA LEU A 147 -4.71 -11.74 1.43
C LEU A 147 -3.79 -12.96 1.42
N LEU A 148 -4.14 -13.98 2.20
CA LEU A 148 -3.33 -15.16 2.40
C LEU A 148 -3.91 -16.33 1.63
N HIS A 149 -3.59 -16.41 0.38
CA HIS A 149 -3.84 -17.67 -0.34
C HIS A 149 -2.89 -18.78 0.10
N ARG A 150 -1.80 -18.43 0.76
CA ARG A 150 -0.84 -19.35 1.36
C ARG A 150 -0.16 -18.63 2.53
N PRO A 151 0.29 -19.37 3.55
CA PRO A 151 0.85 -18.75 4.74
C PRO A 151 2.10 -17.96 4.42
N ALA A 152 1.91 -16.75 3.97
CA ALA A 152 2.88 -15.72 4.13
C ALA A 152 2.59 -15.09 5.48
N MET A 153 3.62 -14.63 6.14
CA MET A 153 3.49 -14.00 7.45
C MET A 153 2.55 -12.82 7.39
N ILE A 154 1.49 -12.85 8.23
CA ILE A 154 0.65 -11.67 8.45
C ILE A 154 1.03 -11.07 9.78
N GLU A 155 1.31 -9.77 9.77
CA GLU A 155 1.42 -8.99 10.98
C GLU A 155 0.17 -8.15 11.13
N VAL A 156 -0.49 -8.24 12.29
CA VAL A 156 -1.56 -7.35 12.67
C VAL A 156 -1.04 -6.51 13.82
N ALA A 157 -0.91 -5.20 13.59
CA ALA A 157 -0.41 -4.28 14.61
C ALA A 157 -1.49 -3.27 14.99
N ARG A 158 -1.64 -3.02 16.28
CA ARG A 158 -2.50 -1.98 16.80
C ARG A 158 -1.72 -0.69 16.97
N ARG A 159 -2.33 0.45 16.64
CA ARG A 159 -1.66 1.74 16.69
C ARG A 159 -1.15 2.14 18.06
N ASN A 160 -1.91 1.88 19.11
CA ASN A 160 -1.64 2.35 20.46
C ASN A 160 -1.27 1.21 21.39
N ALA A 161 -0.75 0.12 20.85
CA ALA A 161 -0.34 -1.04 21.61
C ALA A 161 0.97 -1.58 21.04
N PRO A 162 1.77 -2.32 21.83
CA PRO A 162 2.91 -3.04 21.29
C PRO A 162 2.47 -3.91 20.11
N ALA A 163 3.29 -3.95 19.07
CA ALA A 163 2.98 -4.76 17.91
C ALA A 163 2.76 -6.22 18.32
N ALA A 164 1.60 -6.75 17.95
CA ALA A 164 1.30 -8.15 18.16
C ALA A 164 1.53 -8.86 16.82
N LEU A 165 2.41 -9.84 16.84
CA LEU A 165 2.61 -10.73 15.71
C LEU A 165 1.57 -11.85 15.79
N VAL A 166 0.84 -12.02 14.71
CA VAL A 166 -0.16 -13.07 14.60
C VAL A 166 0.21 -14.01 13.47
#